data_1af7fb3f64e4d77e1b8e77d150aebd97
#
_entry.id   1af7fb3f64e4d77e1b8e77d150aebd97
#
_cell.length_a   1.000
_cell.length_b   1.000
_cell.length_c   1.000
_cell.angle_alpha   90.00
_cell.angle_beta   90.00
_cell.angle_gamma   90.00
#
_symmetry.space_group_name_H-M   'P 1'
#
loop_
_entity.id
_entity.type
_entity.pdbx_description
1 polymer ?
#
loop_
_entity_poly.entity_id
_entity_poly.type
_entity_poly.pdbx_seq_one_letter_code
_entity_poly.pdbx_strand_id
1 'polypeptide(L)'
;MIGIPAVISAGLHMDAQPAFAKRFSGTANGLKTSLNAFSFNAPLSDGTMTISDLLDFCADSGFEGVDITGYYFKGYPQVPSDEYLFQIKRKAFRLGIEISGTGVRNDFTITDKTKREQEVALVKNWIEVAAKIGSPVIRIFAGNEKNEGITGEQVTEWMLKDIQTCVDYGKQHGIIIGLQNHNDFIQTASQVIQIIEAINSEWLGLILDTGSYRVLNPYEEIARSVKYTVNWQIKENVFINGAEKETDMDKLLGIIKLSGYKGYLPIETLGEGDAKIKVTTLLAKLQKAMM
;
A
#
# COMPACT_ATOMS: atom_id res chain seq x y z
N MET A 1 58.90 26.93 -48.81
CA MET A 1 58.48 25.70 -48.13
C MET A 1 58.32 26.00 -46.67
N ILE A 2 57.10 26.16 -46.19
CA ILE A 2 56.81 26.52 -44.80
C ILE A 2 56.16 25.27 -44.16
N GLY A 3 56.88 24.71 -43.19
CA GLY A 3 56.44 23.51 -42.45
C GLY A 3 55.34 23.85 -41.47
N ILE A 4 54.30 23.03 -41.44
CA ILE A 4 53.18 23.08 -40.46
C ILE A 4 53.53 22.09 -39.34
N PRO A 5 53.47 22.48 -38.05
CA PRO A 5 53.67 21.56 -36.97
C PRO A 5 52.39 20.74 -36.70
N ALA A 6 52.57 19.43 -36.49
CA ALA A 6 51.53 18.51 -36.11
C ALA A 6 51.08 18.76 -34.65
N VAL A 7 49.77 18.97 -34.45
CA VAL A 7 49.16 19.04 -33.13
C VAL A 7 48.78 17.61 -32.70
N ILE A 8 49.44 17.12 -31.66
CA ILE A 8 49.10 15.87 -30.98
C ILE A 8 47.91 16.15 -30.07
N SER A 9 46.72 15.66 -30.45
CA SER A 9 45.54 15.69 -29.56
C SER A 9 45.62 14.49 -28.61
N ALA A 10 45.90 14.76 -27.33
CA ALA A 10 45.72 13.78 -26.27
C ALA A 10 44.24 13.58 -26.01
N GLY A 11 43.69 12.44 -26.40
CA GLY A 11 42.35 12.04 -26.10
C GLY A 11 42.20 11.73 -24.62
N LEU A 12 41.49 12.56 -23.87
CA LEU A 12 40.94 12.24 -22.56
C LEU A 12 39.72 11.33 -22.78
N HIS A 13 39.89 10.02 -22.61
CA HIS A 13 38.79 9.11 -22.41
C HIS A 13 38.24 9.35 -21.00
N MET A 14 37.20 10.15 -20.90
CA MET A 14 36.30 10.15 -19.75
C MET A 14 35.27 9.06 -19.96
N ASP A 15 35.49 7.90 -19.33
CA ASP A 15 34.45 6.89 -19.13
C ASP A 15 33.44 7.41 -18.10
N ALA A 16 32.58 8.33 -18.52
CA ALA A 16 31.39 8.69 -17.81
C ALA A 16 30.30 7.70 -18.23
N GLN A 17 30.22 6.56 -17.55
CA GLN A 17 29.02 5.75 -17.62
C GLN A 17 27.86 6.55 -17.00
N PRO A 18 26.79 6.82 -17.76
CA PRO A 18 25.69 7.61 -17.23
C PRO A 18 24.96 6.81 -16.14
N ALA A 19 24.87 7.39 -14.95
CA ALA A 19 24.06 6.91 -13.84
C ALA A 19 22.54 6.77 -14.18
N PHE A 20 22.17 7.04 -15.40
CA PHE A 20 20.80 6.98 -15.94
C PHE A 20 20.33 5.57 -16.37
N ALA A 21 21.24 4.62 -16.55
CA ALA A 21 20.90 3.31 -17.12
C ALA A 21 20.27 2.33 -16.09
N LYS A 22 20.24 2.66 -14.79
CA LYS A 22 19.66 1.79 -13.74
C LYS A 22 18.18 2.04 -13.42
N ARG A 23 17.54 3.04 -14.02
CA ARG A 23 16.16 3.46 -13.67
C ARG A 23 15.03 2.87 -14.51
N PHE A 24 15.30 2.02 -15.48
CA PHE A 24 14.27 1.41 -16.33
C PHE A 24 14.37 -0.11 -16.39
N SER A 25 14.47 -0.77 -15.25
CA SER A 25 14.08 -2.17 -15.17
C SER A 25 12.61 -2.26 -14.78
N GLY A 26 11.72 -1.81 -15.63
CA GLY A 26 10.33 -2.23 -15.56
C GLY A 26 10.34 -3.74 -15.63
N THR A 27 9.90 -4.42 -14.55
CA THR A 27 9.81 -5.88 -14.55
C THR A 27 8.94 -6.29 -15.73
N ALA A 28 9.35 -7.30 -16.48
CA ALA A 28 8.66 -7.76 -17.70
C ALA A 28 7.18 -8.14 -17.49
N ASN A 29 6.70 -8.12 -16.24
CA ASN A 29 5.38 -8.55 -15.80
C ASN A 29 4.43 -7.41 -15.36
N GLY A 30 4.83 -6.14 -15.43
CA GLY A 30 3.98 -5.00 -15.02
C GLY A 30 3.79 -4.86 -13.50
N LEU A 31 4.61 -5.54 -12.69
CA LEU A 31 4.65 -5.38 -11.23
C LEU A 31 5.63 -4.27 -10.86
N LYS A 32 5.27 -3.45 -9.86
CA LYS A 32 6.06 -2.34 -9.36
C LYS A 32 6.28 -2.46 -7.85
N THR A 33 7.45 -2.09 -7.39
CA THR A 33 7.75 -2.07 -5.95
C THR A 33 7.18 -0.82 -5.30
N SER A 34 6.61 -0.98 -4.11
CA SER A 34 6.13 0.13 -3.28
C SER A 34 6.43 -0.11 -1.82
N LEU A 35 6.46 0.96 -1.03
CA LEU A 35 6.63 0.90 0.42
C LEU A 35 5.35 1.31 1.13
N ASN A 36 4.85 0.48 2.06
CA ASN A 36 3.82 0.92 3.00
C ASN A 36 4.47 1.72 4.14
N ALA A 37 3.97 2.93 4.37
CA ALA A 37 4.49 3.87 5.36
C ALA A 37 4.49 3.31 6.78
N PHE A 38 3.64 2.33 7.10
CA PHE A 38 3.59 1.70 8.42
C PHE A 38 4.90 1.01 8.81
N SER A 39 5.75 0.65 7.85
CA SER A 39 7.11 0.15 8.10
C SER A 39 7.96 1.14 8.92
N PHE A 40 7.63 2.43 8.87
CA PHE A 40 8.25 3.51 9.64
C PHE A 40 7.29 4.09 10.69
N ASN A 41 6.41 3.24 11.27
CA ASN A 41 5.38 3.69 12.20
C ASN A 41 5.95 4.50 13.38
N ALA A 42 7.01 4.04 14.03
CA ALA A 42 7.59 4.74 15.19
C ALA A 42 8.11 6.14 14.79
N PRO A 43 9.07 6.31 13.85
CA PRO A 43 9.61 7.62 13.52
C PRO A 43 8.61 8.55 12.83
N LEU A 44 7.60 8.05 12.11
CA LEU A 44 6.54 8.87 11.55
C LEU A 44 5.56 9.36 12.64
N SER A 45 5.30 8.54 13.66
CA SER A 45 4.38 8.87 14.76
C SER A 45 4.99 9.84 15.76
N ASP A 46 6.29 9.70 16.07
CA ASP A 46 7.00 10.59 17.00
C ASP A 46 7.55 11.87 16.33
N GLY A 47 7.45 11.94 14.99
CA GLY A 47 7.86 13.11 14.19
C GLY A 47 9.36 13.20 13.92
N THR A 48 10.14 12.18 14.25
CA THR A 48 11.59 12.13 13.90
C THR A 48 11.79 11.85 12.40
N MET A 49 10.75 11.41 11.70
CA MET A 49 10.66 11.27 10.25
C MET A 49 9.39 11.94 9.75
N THR A 50 9.48 12.69 8.67
CA THR A 50 8.33 13.28 7.99
C THR A 50 7.93 12.46 6.76
N ILE A 51 6.72 12.68 6.22
CA ILE A 51 6.33 12.12 4.91
C ILE A 51 7.31 12.54 3.81
N SER A 52 7.86 13.75 3.91
CA SER A 52 8.89 14.24 3.00
C SER A 52 10.15 13.37 3.05
N ASP A 53 10.64 13.02 4.25
CA ASP A 53 11.81 12.16 4.43
C ASP A 53 11.54 10.73 3.97
N LEU A 54 10.31 10.25 4.16
CA LEU A 54 9.87 8.94 3.65
C LEU A 54 9.94 8.88 2.11
N LEU A 55 9.52 9.95 1.42
CA LEU A 55 9.63 10.04 -0.03
C LEU A 55 11.09 10.03 -0.51
N ASP A 56 11.98 10.76 0.18
CA ASP A 56 13.41 10.72 -0.11
C ASP A 56 13.97 9.30 0.07
N PHE A 57 13.65 8.66 1.19
CA PHE A 57 14.05 7.26 1.45
C PHE A 57 13.55 6.29 0.36
N CYS A 58 12.32 6.43 -0.10
CA CYS A 58 11.78 5.59 -1.17
C CYS A 58 12.59 5.76 -2.46
N ALA A 59 12.90 7.01 -2.84
CA ALA A 59 13.67 7.31 -4.04
C ALA A 59 15.10 6.76 -3.95
N ASP A 60 15.77 6.97 -2.83
CA ASP A 60 17.15 6.53 -2.59
C ASP A 60 17.26 5.00 -2.54
N SER A 61 16.22 4.32 -2.03
CA SER A 61 16.17 2.86 -1.94
C SER A 61 15.72 2.17 -3.24
N GLY A 62 15.27 2.94 -4.25
CA GLY A 62 14.84 2.40 -5.56
C GLY A 62 13.43 1.84 -5.58
N PHE A 63 12.54 2.30 -4.69
CA PHE A 63 11.11 2.06 -4.83
C PHE A 63 10.51 2.84 -6.01
N GLU A 64 9.46 2.29 -6.61
CA GLU A 64 8.69 2.95 -7.68
C GLU A 64 7.47 3.67 -7.11
N GLY A 65 7.01 3.29 -5.91
CA GLY A 65 5.86 3.88 -5.26
C GLY A 65 5.90 3.88 -3.74
N VAL A 66 4.93 4.56 -3.16
CA VAL A 66 4.71 4.61 -1.71
C VAL A 66 3.22 4.60 -1.39
N ASP A 67 2.82 3.81 -0.40
CA ASP A 67 1.49 3.82 0.22
C ASP A 67 1.57 4.67 1.50
N ILE A 68 1.05 5.91 1.44
CA ILE A 68 1.15 6.88 2.53
C ILE A 68 -0.11 6.80 3.38
N THR A 69 -0.01 6.14 4.52
CA THR A 69 -1.16 6.04 5.43
C THR A 69 -1.56 7.39 6.01
N GLY A 70 -2.86 7.69 6.01
CA GLY A 70 -3.41 9.00 6.39
C GLY A 70 -3.06 9.46 7.80
N TYR A 71 -2.94 8.54 8.76
CA TYR A 71 -2.65 8.90 10.16
C TYR A 71 -1.21 9.41 10.41
N TYR A 72 -0.35 9.44 9.40
CA TYR A 72 0.96 10.10 9.47
C TYR A 72 0.93 11.55 8.97
N PHE A 73 -0.19 12.00 8.40
CA PHE A 73 -0.37 13.41 8.11
C PHE A 73 -0.64 14.19 9.41
N LYS A 74 0.09 15.29 9.59
CA LYS A 74 -0.05 16.11 10.80
C LYS A 74 -1.49 16.58 10.98
N GLY A 75 -2.06 16.33 12.16
CA GLY A 75 -3.41 16.73 12.51
C GLY A 75 -4.49 15.71 12.22
N TYR A 76 -4.13 14.51 11.69
CA TYR A 76 -5.11 13.43 11.52
C TYR A 76 -5.98 13.24 12.78
N PRO A 77 -7.32 13.06 12.67
CA PRO A 77 -8.10 12.75 11.47
C PRO A 77 -8.52 13.96 10.61
N GLN A 78 -8.19 15.19 11.01
CA GLN A 78 -8.47 16.37 10.20
C GLN A 78 -7.72 16.32 8.88
N VAL A 79 -8.38 16.83 7.83
CA VAL A 79 -7.78 16.92 6.49
C VAL A 79 -6.70 18.01 6.50
N PRO A 80 -5.49 17.70 5.99
CA PRO A 80 -4.44 18.71 5.83
C PRO A 80 -4.82 19.80 4.80
N SER A 81 -4.12 20.94 4.85
CA SER A 81 -4.32 21.98 3.84
C SER A 81 -3.96 21.50 2.42
N ASP A 82 -4.66 22.02 1.42
CA ASP A 82 -4.38 21.71 0.02
C ASP A 82 -2.95 22.05 -0.37
N GLU A 83 -2.40 23.14 0.16
CA GLU A 83 -1.01 23.52 -0.06
C GLU A 83 -0.04 22.41 0.36
N TYR A 84 -0.23 21.84 1.55
CA TYR A 84 0.61 20.74 2.04
C TYR A 84 0.44 19.47 1.21
N LEU A 85 -0.80 19.11 0.87
CA LEU A 85 -1.08 17.94 0.02
C LEU A 85 -0.41 18.08 -1.36
N PHE A 86 -0.49 19.27 -1.97
CA PHE A 86 0.15 19.52 -3.27
C PHE A 86 1.68 19.60 -3.18
N GLN A 87 2.25 20.02 -2.05
CA GLN A 87 3.69 19.91 -1.81
C GLN A 87 4.16 18.46 -1.81
N ILE A 88 3.45 17.56 -1.10
CA ILE A 88 3.74 16.12 -1.08
C ILE A 88 3.63 15.54 -2.49
N LYS A 89 2.52 15.79 -3.19
CA LYS A 89 2.32 15.32 -4.58
C LYS A 89 3.45 15.77 -5.51
N ARG A 90 3.80 17.07 -5.46
CA ARG A 90 4.88 17.64 -6.27
C ARG A 90 6.23 17.01 -5.95
N LYS A 91 6.51 16.78 -4.65
CA LYS A 91 7.77 16.13 -4.24
C LYS A 91 7.84 14.71 -4.75
N ALA A 92 6.80 13.91 -4.56
CA ALA A 92 6.71 12.55 -5.08
C ALA A 92 6.97 12.50 -6.60
N PHE A 93 6.30 13.37 -7.37
CA PHE A 93 6.49 13.49 -8.81
C PHE A 93 7.95 13.82 -9.20
N ARG A 94 8.58 14.78 -8.51
CA ARG A 94 9.98 15.17 -8.80
C ARG A 94 10.99 14.07 -8.47
N LEU A 95 10.68 13.21 -7.52
CA LEU A 95 11.50 12.06 -7.13
C LEU A 95 11.23 10.83 -8.03
N GLY A 96 10.22 10.88 -8.90
CA GLY A 96 9.78 9.74 -9.71
C GLY A 96 9.10 8.65 -8.88
N ILE A 97 8.51 9.02 -7.74
CA ILE A 97 7.76 8.12 -6.85
C ILE A 97 6.26 8.33 -7.10
N GLU A 98 5.53 7.26 -7.38
CA GLU A 98 4.07 7.30 -7.46
C GLU A 98 3.44 7.04 -6.08
N ILE A 99 2.34 7.72 -5.77
CA ILE A 99 1.57 7.43 -4.55
C ILE A 99 0.64 6.27 -4.89
N SER A 100 1.05 5.06 -4.51
CA SER A 100 0.39 3.80 -4.87
C SER A 100 -0.86 3.50 -4.04
N GLY A 101 -1.02 4.18 -2.91
CA GLY A 101 -2.13 4.00 -1.99
C GLY A 101 -2.10 5.01 -0.85
N THR A 102 -3.22 5.09 -0.15
CA THR A 102 -3.35 5.73 1.16
C THR A 102 -4.33 4.93 2.01
N GLY A 103 -4.58 5.33 3.25
CA GLY A 103 -5.53 4.62 4.10
C GLY A 103 -5.87 5.35 5.37
N VAL A 104 -7.02 5.04 5.93
CA VAL A 104 -7.52 5.59 7.20
C VAL A 104 -7.67 4.49 8.25
N ARG A 105 -7.82 4.88 9.49
CA ARG A 105 -8.16 3.99 10.60
C ARG A 105 -9.62 4.22 10.96
N ASN A 106 -10.51 3.47 10.32
CA ASN A 106 -11.95 3.49 10.54
C ASN A 106 -12.41 2.19 11.19
N ASP A 107 -13.61 2.19 11.78
CA ASP A 107 -14.28 1.01 12.33
C ASP A 107 -15.78 1.02 11.99
N PHE A 108 -16.21 0.15 11.08
CA PHE A 108 -17.61 -0.01 10.71
C PHE A 108 -18.33 -1.11 11.51
N THR A 109 -17.64 -1.75 12.47
CA THR A 109 -18.26 -2.75 13.35
C THR A 109 -18.92 -2.12 14.58
N ILE A 110 -18.72 -0.83 14.84
CA ILE A 110 -19.30 -0.05 15.94
C ILE A 110 -20.83 -0.16 15.93
N THR A 111 -21.46 -0.48 17.09
CA THR A 111 -22.92 -0.59 17.22
C THR A 111 -23.64 0.74 17.16
N ASP A 112 -23.02 1.80 17.69
CA ASP A 112 -23.58 3.16 17.69
C ASP A 112 -23.60 3.71 16.25
N LYS A 113 -24.80 3.90 15.71
CA LYS A 113 -25.00 4.40 14.36
C LYS A 113 -24.38 5.80 14.15
N THR A 114 -24.48 6.69 15.15
CA THR A 114 -23.93 8.06 15.03
C THR A 114 -22.41 8.03 14.93
N LYS A 115 -21.75 7.13 15.68
CA LYS A 115 -20.29 6.95 15.56
C LYS A 115 -19.92 6.37 14.20
N ARG A 116 -20.67 5.38 13.67
CA ARG A 116 -20.40 4.87 12.31
C ARG A 116 -20.59 5.92 11.23
N GLU A 117 -21.58 6.82 11.37
CA GLU A 117 -21.72 7.97 10.46
C GLU A 117 -20.50 8.90 10.49
N GLN A 118 -19.83 9.03 11.64
CA GLN A 118 -18.55 9.76 11.75
C GLN A 118 -17.41 9.01 11.04
N GLU A 119 -17.37 7.67 11.14
CA GLU A 119 -16.40 6.84 10.40
C GLU A 119 -16.60 6.95 8.87
N VAL A 120 -17.85 6.94 8.41
CA VAL A 120 -18.17 7.18 6.98
C VAL A 120 -17.72 8.58 6.55
N ALA A 121 -17.97 9.61 7.38
CA ALA A 121 -17.52 10.97 7.09
C ALA A 121 -15.99 11.06 7.05
N LEU A 122 -15.28 10.39 7.96
CA LEU A 122 -13.82 10.29 7.94
C LEU A 122 -13.33 9.72 6.61
N VAL A 123 -13.88 8.57 6.19
CA VAL A 123 -13.49 7.95 4.92
C VAL A 123 -13.74 8.87 3.74
N LYS A 124 -14.91 9.54 3.67
CA LYS A 124 -15.23 10.49 2.59
C LYS A 124 -14.24 11.64 2.52
N ASN A 125 -13.92 12.25 3.65
CA ASN A 125 -12.93 13.34 3.71
C ASN A 125 -11.56 12.90 3.19
N TRP A 126 -11.16 11.66 3.50
CA TRP A 126 -9.87 11.12 3.07
C TRP A 126 -9.90 10.55 1.65
N ILE A 127 -11.06 10.25 1.07
CA ILE A 127 -11.22 10.02 -0.39
C ILE A 127 -10.83 11.29 -1.16
N GLU A 128 -11.26 12.47 -0.70
CA GLU A 128 -10.85 13.74 -1.32
C GLU A 128 -9.34 13.99 -1.19
N VAL A 129 -8.75 13.64 -0.04
CA VAL A 129 -7.29 13.70 0.14
C VAL A 129 -6.59 12.77 -0.85
N ALA A 130 -7.07 11.51 -0.99
CA ALA A 130 -6.53 10.55 -1.94
C ALA A 130 -6.52 11.12 -3.37
N ALA A 131 -7.63 11.72 -3.81
CA ALA A 131 -7.74 12.37 -5.11
C ALA A 131 -6.72 13.52 -5.26
N LYS A 132 -6.58 14.37 -4.24
CA LYS A 132 -5.67 15.52 -4.25
C LYS A 132 -4.21 15.11 -4.33
N ILE A 133 -3.79 14.08 -3.58
CA ILE A 133 -2.41 13.58 -3.62
C ILE A 133 -2.13 12.68 -4.83
N GLY A 134 -3.17 12.23 -5.53
CA GLY A 134 -3.04 11.36 -6.71
C GLY A 134 -2.94 9.87 -6.35
N SER A 135 -3.42 9.46 -5.18
CA SER A 135 -3.55 8.04 -4.82
C SER A 135 -4.75 7.43 -5.54
N PRO A 136 -4.60 6.29 -6.23
CA PRO A 136 -5.72 5.65 -6.94
C PRO A 136 -6.64 4.85 -6.00
N VAL A 137 -6.18 4.52 -4.80
CA VAL A 137 -6.90 3.68 -3.86
C VAL A 137 -6.76 4.20 -2.44
N ILE A 138 -7.85 4.08 -1.66
CA ILE A 138 -7.85 4.31 -0.23
C ILE A 138 -8.20 3.03 0.51
N ARG A 139 -7.34 2.62 1.44
CA ARG A 139 -7.56 1.47 2.30
C ARG A 139 -8.52 1.84 3.44
N ILE A 140 -9.50 0.95 3.67
CA ILE A 140 -10.39 0.95 4.83
C ILE A 140 -10.28 -0.38 5.57
N PHE A 141 -10.70 -0.39 6.84
CA PHE A 141 -10.92 -1.60 7.63
C PHE A 141 -12.41 -1.95 7.71
N ALA A 142 -12.71 -3.22 8.02
CA ALA A 142 -14.04 -3.58 8.50
C ALA A 142 -14.27 -3.01 9.90
N GLY A 143 -13.33 -3.23 10.79
CA GLY A 143 -13.34 -2.79 12.18
C GLY A 143 -13.04 -3.94 13.14
N ASN A 144 -12.98 -3.64 14.43
CA ASN A 144 -12.63 -4.63 15.45
C ASN A 144 -13.44 -4.50 16.76
N GLU A 145 -14.52 -3.70 16.78
CA GLU A 145 -15.34 -3.59 17.97
C GLU A 145 -15.95 -4.95 18.34
N LYS A 146 -15.78 -5.35 19.58
CA LYS A 146 -16.40 -6.56 20.11
C LYS A 146 -17.80 -6.22 20.62
N ASN A 147 -18.80 -6.70 19.91
CA ASN A 147 -20.19 -6.42 20.20
C ASN A 147 -20.83 -7.57 20.98
N GLU A 148 -20.96 -7.43 22.31
CA GLU A 148 -21.65 -8.42 23.13
C GLU A 148 -23.12 -8.52 22.74
N GLY A 149 -23.60 -9.75 22.49
CA GLY A 149 -25.00 -10.03 22.16
C GLY A 149 -25.41 -9.70 20.73
N ILE A 150 -24.48 -9.27 19.86
CA ILE A 150 -24.74 -8.98 18.44
C ILE A 150 -24.01 -10.00 17.57
N THR A 151 -24.72 -10.57 16.60
CA THR A 151 -24.14 -11.55 15.69
C THR A 151 -23.29 -10.89 14.60
N GLY A 152 -22.30 -11.62 14.06
CA GLY A 152 -21.52 -11.16 12.92
C GLY A 152 -22.37 -10.83 11.69
N GLU A 153 -23.51 -11.50 11.51
CA GLU A 153 -24.48 -11.23 10.44
C GLU A 153 -25.12 -9.85 10.60
N GLN A 154 -25.53 -9.49 11.82
CA GLN A 154 -26.07 -8.17 12.13
C GLN A 154 -25.02 -7.07 11.89
N VAL A 155 -23.77 -7.30 12.32
CA VAL A 155 -22.66 -6.38 12.05
C VAL A 155 -22.46 -6.22 10.54
N THR A 156 -22.44 -7.33 9.80
CA THR A 156 -22.28 -7.32 8.34
C THR A 156 -23.39 -6.51 7.66
N GLU A 157 -24.63 -6.60 8.12
CA GLU A 157 -25.77 -5.90 7.51
C GLU A 157 -25.59 -4.37 7.49
N TRP A 158 -25.19 -3.77 8.62
CA TRP A 158 -24.99 -2.31 8.63
C TRP A 158 -23.65 -1.91 8.01
N MET A 159 -22.57 -2.71 8.20
CA MET A 159 -21.26 -2.48 7.60
C MET A 159 -21.33 -2.44 6.08
N LEU A 160 -22.10 -3.33 5.44
CA LEU A 160 -22.31 -3.29 3.98
C LEU A 160 -22.89 -1.96 3.51
N LYS A 161 -23.85 -1.38 4.24
CA LYS A 161 -24.44 -0.07 3.91
C LYS A 161 -23.43 1.07 4.04
N ASP A 162 -22.60 1.04 5.08
CA ASP A 162 -21.58 2.04 5.34
C ASP A 162 -20.47 1.97 4.29
N ILE A 163 -19.99 0.76 3.97
CA ILE A 163 -18.99 0.55 2.90
C ILE A 163 -19.57 0.96 1.53
N GLN A 164 -20.81 0.57 1.20
CA GLN A 164 -21.46 0.99 -0.05
C GLN A 164 -21.49 2.52 -0.18
N THR A 165 -21.81 3.23 0.92
CA THR A 165 -21.80 4.69 0.94
C THR A 165 -20.43 5.28 0.63
N CYS A 166 -19.35 4.65 1.14
CA CYS A 166 -17.97 5.05 0.83
C CYS A 166 -17.60 4.71 -0.62
N VAL A 167 -18.02 3.56 -1.13
CA VAL A 167 -17.76 3.12 -2.51
C VAL A 167 -18.41 4.07 -3.52
N ASP A 168 -19.68 4.44 -3.29
CA ASP A 168 -20.40 5.37 -4.17
C ASP A 168 -19.73 6.76 -4.19
N TYR A 169 -19.20 7.19 -3.04
CA TYR A 169 -18.44 8.44 -2.95
C TYR A 169 -17.06 8.34 -3.62
N GLY A 170 -16.35 7.22 -3.41
CA GLY A 170 -15.06 6.94 -4.07
C GLY A 170 -15.20 6.95 -5.60
N LYS A 171 -16.25 6.32 -6.12
CA LYS A 171 -16.58 6.34 -7.56
C LYS A 171 -16.71 7.75 -8.12
N GLN A 172 -17.37 8.68 -7.39
CA GLN A 172 -17.53 10.06 -7.82
C GLN A 172 -16.19 10.82 -7.92
N HIS A 173 -15.20 10.41 -7.13
CA HIS A 173 -13.87 11.02 -7.07
C HIS A 173 -12.81 10.23 -7.86
N GLY A 174 -13.17 9.13 -8.52
CA GLY A 174 -12.24 8.26 -9.24
C GLY A 174 -11.28 7.50 -8.31
N ILE A 175 -11.70 7.20 -7.07
CA ILE A 175 -10.90 6.53 -6.05
C ILE A 175 -11.50 5.16 -5.74
N ILE A 176 -10.69 4.12 -5.84
CA ILE A 176 -11.07 2.75 -5.46
C ILE A 176 -11.04 2.63 -3.94
N ILE A 177 -12.05 2.01 -3.36
CA ILE A 177 -12.07 1.65 -1.94
C ILE A 177 -11.44 0.26 -1.80
N GLY A 178 -10.38 0.17 -1.02
CA GLY A 178 -9.67 -1.08 -0.74
C GLY A 178 -9.98 -1.60 0.66
N LEU A 179 -10.81 -2.65 0.79
CA LEU A 179 -11.10 -3.28 2.07
C LEU A 179 -9.95 -4.22 2.45
N GLN A 180 -9.33 -4.03 3.61
CA GLN A 180 -8.20 -4.87 4.06
C GLN A 180 -8.69 -6.07 4.88
N ASN A 181 -8.12 -7.25 4.59
CA ASN A 181 -8.17 -8.39 5.50
C ASN A 181 -7.15 -8.17 6.62
N HIS A 182 -7.58 -7.68 7.78
CA HIS A 182 -6.68 -7.21 8.84
C HIS A 182 -6.58 -8.15 10.05
N ASN A 183 -7.18 -9.34 9.99
CA ASN A 183 -7.32 -10.28 11.12
C ASN A 183 -8.06 -9.68 12.32
N ASP A 184 -9.03 -8.84 12.03
CA ASP A 184 -9.98 -8.24 12.96
C ASP A 184 -11.37 -8.90 12.78
N PHE A 185 -12.35 -8.19 12.25
CA PHE A 185 -13.63 -8.77 11.85
C PHE A 185 -13.48 -9.74 10.65
N ILE A 186 -12.54 -9.43 9.73
CA ILE A 186 -12.22 -10.25 8.56
C ILE A 186 -11.00 -11.13 8.84
N GLN A 187 -11.19 -12.43 8.98
CA GLN A 187 -10.16 -13.42 9.28
C GLN A 187 -9.89 -14.41 8.16
N THR A 188 -10.83 -14.55 7.20
CA THR A 188 -10.76 -15.52 6.11
C THR A 188 -11.06 -14.88 4.75
N ALA A 189 -10.57 -15.52 3.68
CA ALA A 189 -10.91 -15.13 2.32
C ALA A 189 -12.43 -15.17 2.05
N SER A 190 -13.12 -16.15 2.62
CA SER A 190 -14.59 -16.26 2.45
C SER A 190 -15.33 -15.03 2.95
N GLN A 191 -14.93 -14.48 4.11
CA GLN A 191 -15.57 -13.28 4.67
C GLN A 191 -15.38 -12.05 3.79
N VAL A 192 -14.14 -11.79 3.34
CA VAL A 192 -13.87 -10.61 2.49
C VAL A 192 -14.52 -10.75 1.11
N ILE A 193 -14.51 -11.96 0.54
CA ILE A 193 -15.16 -12.24 -0.75
C ILE A 193 -16.66 -12.00 -0.65
N GLN A 194 -17.30 -12.49 0.41
CA GLN A 194 -18.72 -12.28 0.65
C GLN A 194 -19.09 -10.78 0.71
N ILE A 195 -18.29 -9.96 1.37
CA ILE A 195 -18.50 -8.50 1.45
C ILE A 195 -18.36 -7.86 0.06
N ILE A 196 -17.27 -8.18 -0.67
CA ILE A 196 -17.00 -7.59 -1.98
C ILE A 196 -18.08 -8.01 -2.99
N GLU A 197 -18.48 -9.28 -3.00
CA GLU A 197 -19.52 -9.78 -3.91
C GLU A 197 -20.92 -9.24 -3.56
N ALA A 198 -21.22 -9.01 -2.27
CA ALA A 198 -22.50 -8.41 -1.86
C ALA A 198 -22.63 -6.96 -2.33
N ILE A 199 -21.55 -6.18 -2.33
CA ILE A 199 -21.53 -4.79 -2.82
C ILE A 199 -21.47 -4.76 -4.36
N ASN A 200 -20.77 -5.71 -4.97
CA ASN A 200 -20.68 -5.91 -6.41
C ASN A 200 -20.38 -4.61 -7.20
N SER A 201 -19.30 -3.94 -6.83
CA SER A 201 -18.85 -2.69 -7.47
C SER A 201 -17.39 -2.81 -7.93
N GLU A 202 -17.10 -2.35 -9.15
CA GLU A 202 -15.73 -2.23 -9.66
C GLU A 202 -14.88 -1.20 -8.89
N TRP A 203 -15.52 -0.38 -8.05
CA TRP A 203 -14.88 0.61 -7.18
C TRP A 203 -14.60 0.09 -5.77
N LEU A 204 -14.84 -1.22 -5.52
CA LEU A 204 -14.44 -1.91 -4.30
C LEU A 204 -13.53 -3.09 -4.64
N GLY A 205 -12.41 -3.19 -3.91
CA GLY A 205 -11.52 -4.34 -4.01
C GLY A 205 -10.84 -4.67 -2.69
N LEU A 206 -9.96 -5.64 -2.74
CA LEU A 206 -9.21 -6.13 -1.59
C LEU A 206 -7.83 -5.42 -1.51
N ILE A 207 -7.50 -4.87 -0.34
CA ILE A 207 -6.09 -4.69 0.05
C ILE A 207 -5.64 -6.00 0.67
N LEU A 208 -4.89 -6.81 -0.06
CA LEU A 208 -4.49 -8.12 0.39
C LEU A 208 -3.27 -8.04 1.30
N ASP A 209 -3.50 -8.18 2.60
CA ASP A 209 -2.47 -8.26 3.63
C ASP A 209 -2.05 -9.73 3.83
N THR A 210 -0.81 -10.04 3.45
CA THR A 210 -0.31 -11.43 3.46
C THR A 210 -0.08 -11.99 4.86
N GLY A 211 0.12 -11.13 5.87
CA GLY A 211 0.31 -11.52 7.27
C GLY A 211 -0.98 -11.63 8.07
N SER A 212 -2.13 -11.32 7.49
CA SER A 212 -3.39 -11.22 8.24
C SER A 212 -4.29 -12.44 8.12
N TYR A 213 -4.03 -13.38 7.23
CA TYR A 213 -4.67 -14.70 7.26
C TYR A 213 -3.95 -15.63 8.23
N ARG A 214 -4.43 -15.71 9.48
CA ARG A 214 -3.83 -16.51 10.57
C ARG A 214 -4.48 -17.89 10.68
N VAL A 215 -4.41 -18.64 9.59
CA VAL A 215 -5.07 -19.93 9.40
C VAL A 215 -4.04 -21.06 9.18
N LEU A 216 -4.52 -22.28 8.94
CA LEU A 216 -3.65 -23.44 8.69
C LEU A 216 -2.74 -23.22 7.46
N ASN A 217 -3.28 -22.66 6.38
CA ASN A 217 -2.54 -22.36 5.16
C ASN A 217 -2.91 -20.97 4.58
N PRO A 218 -2.19 -19.91 4.95
CA PRO A 218 -2.49 -18.56 4.48
C PRO A 218 -2.36 -18.40 2.96
N TYR A 219 -1.50 -19.18 2.28
CA TYR A 219 -1.34 -19.11 0.83
C TYR A 219 -2.58 -19.61 0.07
N GLU A 220 -3.35 -20.54 0.64
CA GLU A 220 -4.64 -20.93 0.06
C GLU A 220 -5.67 -19.79 0.17
N GLU A 221 -5.73 -19.10 1.29
CA GLU A 221 -6.60 -17.91 1.46
C GLU A 221 -6.19 -16.78 0.51
N ILE A 222 -4.88 -16.52 0.37
CA ILE A 222 -4.33 -15.57 -0.60
C ILE A 222 -4.75 -15.97 -2.03
N ALA A 223 -4.55 -17.23 -2.42
CA ALA A 223 -4.90 -17.70 -3.77
C ALA A 223 -6.40 -17.60 -4.07
N ARG A 224 -7.26 -17.81 -3.05
CA ARG A 224 -8.74 -17.69 -3.19
C ARG A 224 -9.19 -16.25 -3.38
N SER A 225 -8.52 -15.29 -2.70
CA SER A 225 -8.94 -13.88 -2.65
C SER A 225 -8.19 -12.98 -3.64
N VAL A 226 -7.07 -13.44 -4.21
CA VAL A 226 -6.19 -12.62 -5.07
C VAL A 226 -6.88 -11.97 -6.27
N LYS A 227 -7.92 -12.59 -6.84
CA LYS A 227 -8.67 -12.04 -7.98
C LYS A 227 -9.42 -10.73 -7.65
N TYR A 228 -9.66 -10.44 -6.37
CA TYR A 228 -10.29 -9.21 -5.92
C TYR A 228 -9.29 -8.12 -5.51
N THR A 229 -8.00 -8.42 -5.60
CA THR A 229 -6.95 -7.53 -5.08
C THR A 229 -6.75 -6.32 -5.96
N VAL A 230 -6.83 -5.14 -5.35
CA VAL A 230 -6.54 -3.84 -5.98
C VAL A 230 -5.24 -3.23 -5.49
N ASN A 231 -4.77 -3.63 -4.30
CA ASN A 231 -3.45 -3.29 -3.78
C ASN A 231 -3.03 -4.32 -2.70
N TRP A 232 -1.81 -4.27 -2.23
CA TRP A 232 -1.21 -5.25 -1.34
C TRP A 232 -0.67 -4.62 -0.06
N GLN A 233 -0.46 -5.50 0.95
CA GLN A 233 0.49 -5.28 2.04
C GLN A 233 1.29 -6.57 2.20
N ILE A 234 2.46 -6.62 1.57
CA ILE A 234 3.34 -7.78 1.60
C ILE A 234 4.20 -7.71 2.86
N LYS A 235 3.98 -8.65 3.76
CA LYS A 235 4.67 -8.74 5.05
C LYS A 235 5.95 -9.57 4.96
N GLU A 236 6.89 -9.32 5.87
CA GLU A 236 8.08 -10.17 6.07
C GLU A 236 7.67 -11.61 6.40
N ASN A 237 6.58 -11.74 7.18
CA ASN A 237 6.12 -13.01 7.73
C ASN A 237 4.64 -13.26 7.43
N VAL A 238 4.29 -14.53 7.34
CA VAL A 238 2.92 -15.07 7.34
C VAL A 238 2.70 -15.94 8.57
N PHE A 239 1.45 -16.24 8.90
CA PHE A 239 1.12 -17.13 10.02
C PHE A 239 0.60 -18.46 9.49
N ILE A 240 1.38 -19.54 9.70
CA ILE A 240 1.03 -20.90 9.31
C ILE A 240 0.71 -21.69 10.58
N ASN A 241 -0.53 -22.16 10.70
CA ASN A 241 -1.01 -22.88 11.88
C ASN A 241 -0.74 -22.11 13.20
N GLY A 242 -0.97 -20.80 13.20
CA GLY A 242 -0.75 -19.92 14.34
C GLY A 242 0.71 -19.56 14.63
N ALA A 243 1.67 -20.14 13.91
CA ALA A 243 3.08 -19.82 14.07
C ALA A 243 3.55 -18.84 13.00
N GLU A 244 4.29 -17.81 13.40
CA GLU A 244 4.92 -16.86 12.49
C GLU A 244 6.05 -17.52 11.70
N LYS A 245 6.04 -17.37 10.39
CA LYS A 245 7.01 -17.92 9.46
C LYS A 245 7.39 -16.87 8.42
N GLU A 246 8.65 -16.86 8.02
CA GLU A 246 9.09 -16.01 6.92
C GLU A 246 8.25 -16.25 5.65
N THR A 247 7.88 -15.16 4.98
CA THR A 247 7.11 -15.21 3.73
C THR A 247 7.94 -15.89 2.63
N ASP A 248 7.42 -16.97 2.08
CA ASP A 248 7.94 -17.61 0.85
C ASP A 248 7.59 -16.69 -0.34
N MET A 249 8.54 -15.84 -0.73
CA MET A 249 8.34 -14.87 -1.81
C MET A 249 8.12 -15.52 -3.15
N ASP A 250 8.78 -16.63 -3.46
CA ASP A 250 8.63 -17.32 -4.74
C ASP A 250 7.22 -17.91 -4.87
N LYS A 251 6.70 -18.52 -3.81
CA LYS A 251 5.33 -19.02 -3.75
C LYS A 251 4.31 -17.88 -3.86
N LEU A 252 4.52 -16.78 -3.12
CA LEU A 252 3.65 -15.60 -3.17
C LEU A 252 3.62 -14.99 -4.58
N LEU A 253 4.79 -14.75 -5.17
CA LEU A 253 4.90 -14.20 -6.53
C LEU A 253 4.31 -15.14 -7.58
N GLY A 254 4.40 -16.47 -7.38
CA GLY A 254 3.71 -17.45 -8.20
C GLY A 254 2.21 -17.24 -8.23
N ILE A 255 1.58 -17.04 -7.06
CA ILE A 255 0.14 -16.74 -6.93
C ILE A 255 -0.19 -15.41 -7.62
N ILE A 256 0.59 -14.36 -7.37
CA ILE A 256 0.39 -13.02 -7.96
C ILE A 256 0.47 -13.09 -9.49
N LYS A 257 1.52 -13.72 -10.04
CA LYS A 257 1.71 -13.88 -11.51
C LYS A 257 0.56 -14.66 -12.16
N LEU A 258 0.11 -15.73 -11.52
CA LEU A 258 -1.00 -16.56 -12.02
C LEU A 258 -2.35 -15.83 -11.99
N SER A 259 -2.55 -14.88 -11.06
CA SER A 259 -3.79 -14.09 -11.00
C SER A 259 -3.90 -13.05 -12.13
N GLY A 260 -2.81 -12.75 -12.82
CA GLY A 260 -2.75 -11.67 -13.80
C GLY A 260 -2.68 -10.26 -13.20
N TYR A 261 -2.51 -10.15 -11.88
CA TYR A 261 -2.36 -8.85 -11.20
C TYR A 261 -1.18 -8.07 -11.79
N LYS A 262 -1.40 -6.79 -11.98
CA LYS A 262 -0.39 -5.81 -12.39
C LYS A 262 -0.52 -4.58 -11.52
N GLY A 263 0.58 -3.97 -11.18
CA GLY A 263 0.57 -2.76 -10.35
C GLY A 263 1.56 -2.85 -9.20
N TYR A 264 1.24 -2.15 -8.11
CA TYR A 264 2.14 -2.01 -6.99
C TYR A 264 2.07 -3.19 -6.02
N LEU A 265 3.23 -3.50 -5.45
CA LEU A 265 3.42 -4.47 -4.38
C LEU A 265 3.98 -3.73 -3.14
N PRO A 266 3.15 -3.01 -2.37
CA PRO A 266 3.60 -2.36 -1.14
C PRO A 266 4.10 -3.39 -0.14
N ILE A 267 5.37 -3.28 0.25
CA ILE A 267 5.94 -4.07 1.33
C ILE A 267 5.75 -3.37 2.67
N GLU A 268 5.59 -4.14 3.73
CA GLU A 268 5.43 -3.64 5.09
C GLU A 268 6.20 -4.51 6.07
N THR A 269 7.08 -3.88 6.86
CA THR A 269 7.85 -4.53 7.93
C THR A 269 7.30 -4.13 9.29
N LEU A 270 7.31 -5.09 10.24
CA LEU A 270 6.74 -4.92 11.57
C LEU A 270 7.73 -5.35 12.65
N GLY A 271 7.46 -4.91 13.89
CA GLY A 271 8.21 -5.33 15.07
C GLY A 271 9.55 -4.62 15.26
N GLU A 272 10.38 -5.15 16.16
CA GLU A 272 11.65 -4.56 16.57
C GLU A 272 12.72 -4.57 15.48
N GLY A 273 13.72 -3.70 15.64
CA GLY A 273 14.87 -3.57 14.74
C GLY A 273 14.88 -2.27 13.93
N ASP A 274 15.96 -2.06 13.20
CA ASP A 274 16.10 -0.88 12.32
C ASP A 274 15.18 -1.01 11.11
N ALA A 275 14.21 -0.10 11.01
CA ALA A 275 13.20 -0.10 9.95
C ALA A 275 13.83 0.01 8.55
N LYS A 276 14.91 0.78 8.38
CA LYS A 276 15.59 0.94 7.08
C LYS A 276 16.23 -0.37 6.64
N ILE A 277 16.90 -1.06 7.56
CA ILE A 277 17.55 -2.36 7.27
C ILE A 277 16.47 -3.39 6.93
N LYS A 278 15.39 -3.47 7.70
CA LYS A 278 14.31 -4.43 7.46
C LYS A 278 13.64 -4.18 6.11
N VAL A 279 13.28 -2.95 5.81
CA VAL A 279 12.64 -2.56 4.55
C VAL A 279 13.55 -2.86 3.36
N THR A 280 14.82 -2.48 3.39
CA THR A 280 15.75 -2.74 2.27
C THR A 280 16.03 -4.23 2.08
N THR A 281 16.05 -5.01 3.17
CA THR A 281 16.17 -6.48 3.11
C THR A 281 14.94 -7.12 2.44
N LEU A 282 13.74 -6.70 2.84
CA LEU A 282 12.50 -7.23 2.26
C LEU A 282 12.35 -6.80 0.80
N LEU A 283 12.72 -5.55 0.46
CA LEU A 283 12.74 -5.07 -0.93
C LEU A 283 13.66 -5.93 -1.81
N ALA A 284 14.87 -6.23 -1.34
CA ALA A 284 15.80 -7.07 -2.09
C ALA A 284 15.25 -8.50 -2.34
N LYS A 285 14.57 -9.09 -1.33
CA LYS A 285 13.91 -10.41 -1.49
C LYS A 285 12.78 -10.34 -2.53
N LEU A 286 11.92 -9.30 -2.45
CA LEU A 286 10.84 -9.10 -3.41
C LEU A 286 11.37 -8.91 -4.83
N GLN A 287 12.35 -8.03 -5.01
CA GLN A 287 12.97 -7.76 -6.33
C GLN A 287 13.59 -9.02 -6.93
N LYS A 288 14.28 -9.84 -6.12
CA LYS A 288 14.83 -11.11 -6.55
C LYS A 288 13.75 -12.08 -7.06
N ALA A 289 12.62 -12.20 -6.37
CA ALA A 289 11.51 -13.07 -6.76
C ALA A 289 10.71 -12.53 -7.97
N MET A 290 10.80 -11.24 -8.27
CA MET A 290 10.18 -10.60 -9.43
C MET A 290 10.96 -10.86 -10.73
N MET A 291 12.25 -11.17 -10.65
CA MET A 291 13.07 -11.54 -11.83
C MET A 291 12.66 -12.89 -12.37
#